data_92f8ae0c8d8aa50756620c9419446956
#
_entry.id   92f8ae0c8d8aa50756620c9419446956
#
_cell.length_a   1.000
_cell.length_b   1.000
_cell.length_c   1.000
_cell.angle_alpha   90.00
_cell.angle_beta   90.00
_cell.angle_gamma   90.00
#
_symmetry.space_group_name_H-M   'P 1'
#
loop_
_entity.id
_entity.type
_entity.pdbx_description
1 polymer ?
#
loop_
_entity_poly.entity_id
_entity_poly.type
_entity_poly.pdbx_seq_one_letter_code
_entity_poly.pdbx_strand_id
1 'polypeptide(L)'
;MKAGVRAMLVLGLVCVSAWQAGEAAYIYTKAWLAQRLIASAWDQARSTGGPVKPWPWADTYPVARIEAPRQRESMMVLSGASGRTLAFGPGHVDGTPLPGGQGNSVVSGHRDTHFAFLRELRKGDALLVQAANGSTVRYLVAASEVVHRKDMRVLLDAGDDRITLVTCFPFDSPVPGGPLRYVVVATRDWRPVVRI
;
A
#
# COMPACT_ATOMS: atom_id res chain seq x y z
N MET A 1 13.56 -14.20 53.00
CA MET A 1 12.79 -14.81 51.89
C MET A 1 12.05 -13.78 51.00
N LYS A 2 11.31 -12.78 51.54
CA LYS A 2 10.53 -11.84 50.73
C LYS A 2 11.36 -10.91 49.80
N ALA A 3 12.55 -10.46 50.17
CA ALA A 3 13.38 -9.57 49.36
C ALA A 3 14.03 -10.29 48.15
N GLY A 4 14.53 -11.51 48.33
CA GLY A 4 15.08 -12.33 47.24
C GLY A 4 14.05 -12.69 46.17
N VAL A 5 12.83 -13.06 46.58
CA VAL A 5 11.74 -13.36 45.63
C VAL A 5 11.35 -12.11 44.80
N ARG A 6 11.28 -10.93 45.43
CA ARG A 6 11.03 -9.67 44.72
C ARG A 6 12.13 -9.34 43.73
N ALA A 7 13.40 -9.51 44.11
CA ALA A 7 14.52 -9.29 43.20
C ALA A 7 14.49 -10.22 41.98
N MET A 8 14.19 -11.51 42.19
CA MET A 8 14.02 -12.47 41.09
C MET A 8 12.85 -12.11 40.16
N LEU A 9 11.71 -11.67 40.70
CA LEU A 9 10.58 -11.24 39.90
C LEU A 9 10.90 -10.01 39.08
N VAL A 10 11.57 -9.01 39.66
CA VAL A 10 12.00 -7.80 38.93
C VAL A 10 12.99 -8.15 37.83
N LEU A 11 13.97 -9.00 38.11
CA LEU A 11 14.94 -9.45 37.10
C LEU A 11 14.23 -10.20 35.96
N GLY A 12 13.30 -11.09 36.27
CA GLY A 12 12.50 -11.79 35.28
C GLY A 12 11.71 -10.84 34.37
N LEU A 13 11.04 -9.84 34.96
CA LEU A 13 10.31 -8.82 34.20
C LEU A 13 11.26 -7.98 33.30
N VAL A 14 12.43 -7.59 33.81
CA VAL A 14 13.43 -6.87 33.01
C VAL A 14 13.91 -7.72 31.81
N CYS A 15 14.20 -9.00 32.03
CA CYS A 15 14.61 -9.90 30.95
C CYS A 15 13.52 -10.07 29.88
N VAL A 16 12.25 -10.26 30.27
CA VAL A 16 11.12 -10.35 29.36
C VAL A 16 10.93 -9.04 28.59
N SER A 17 11.03 -7.89 29.28
CA SER A 17 10.90 -6.59 28.62
C SER A 17 12.01 -6.32 27.62
N ALA A 18 13.27 -6.68 27.95
CA ALA A 18 14.41 -6.58 27.06
C ALA A 18 14.25 -7.48 25.82
N TRP A 19 13.77 -8.70 26.02
CA TRP A 19 13.45 -9.62 24.91
C TRP A 19 12.38 -9.04 23.98
N GLN A 20 11.26 -8.56 24.51
CA GLN A 20 10.18 -7.94 23.72
C GLN A 20 10.65 -6.69 22.98
N ALA A 21 11.48 -5.87 23.62
CA ALA A 21 12.07 -4.70 22.96
C ALA A 21 12.99 -5.09 21.80
N GLY A 22 13.77 -6.17 21.97
CA GLY A 22 14.63 -6.73 20.92
C GLY A 22 13.83 -7.23 19.71
N GLU A 23 12.77 -7.99 19.96
CA GLU A 23 11.86 -8.45 18.90
C GLU A 23 11.20 -7.29 18.15
N ALA A 24 10.70 -6.28 18.87
CA ALA A 24 10.13 -5.10 18.26
C ALA A 24 11.15 -4.36 17.38
N ALA A 25 12.36 -4.11 17.90
CA ALA A 25 13.44 -3.47 17.16
C ALA A 25 13.81 -4.23 15.88
N TYR A 26 13.86 -5.58 15.96
CA TYR A 26 14.12 -6.43 14.81
C TYR A 26 13.06 -6.30 13.72
N ILE A 27 11.77 -6.32 14.10
CA ILE A 27 10.66 -6.16 13.16
C ILE A 27 10.70 -4.78 12.48
N TYR A 28 10.89 -3.71 13.25
CA TYR A 28 10.99 -2.34 12.70
C TYR A 28 12.18 -2.18 11.77
N THR A 29 13.35 -2.75 12.12
CA THR A 29 14.54 -2.67 11.27
C THR A 29 14.34 -3.41 9.96
N LYS A 30 13.72 -4.60 9.98
CA LYS A 30 13.38 -5.34 8.76
C LYS A 30 12.40 -4.58 7.87
N ALA A 31 11.35 -4.01 8.46
CA ALA A 31 10.37 -3.23 7.72
C ALA A 31 11.02 -2.00 7.07
N TRP A 32 11.84 -1.26 7.81
CA TRP A 32 12.59 -0.11 7.29
C TRP A 32 13.53 -0.51 6.14
N LEU A 33 14.31 -1.60 6.31
CA LEU A 33 15.21 -2.10 5.28
C LEU A 33 14.43 -2.50 4.02
N ALA A 34 13.30 -3.19 4.17
CA ALA A 34 12.47 -3.58 3.03
C ALA A 34 11.98 -2.35 2.25
N GLN A 35 11.53 -1.29 2.91
CA GLN A 35 11.12 -0.06 2.24
C GLN A 35 12.28 0.62 1.50
N ARG A 36 13.50 0.61 2.06
CA ARG A 36 14.70 1.12 1.40
C ARG A 36 15.07 0.32 0.15
N LEU A 37 15.00 -1.00 0.24
CA LEU A 37 15.27 -1.89 -0.89
C LEU A 37 14.22 -1.73 -2.01
N ILE A 38 12.94 -1.59 -1.65
CA ILE A 38 11.86 -1.32 -2.61
C ILE A 38 12.08 0.03 -3.31
N ALA A 39 12.44 1.09 -2.56
CA ALA A 39 12.75 2.39 -3.15
C ALA A 39 13.97 2.32 -4.10
N SER A 40 15.03 1.62 -3.71
CA SER A 40 16.19 1.40 -4.58
C SER A 40 15.84 0.62 -5.84
N ALA A 41 15.01 -0.44 -5.72
CA ALA A 41 14.54 -1.21 -6.87
C ALA A 41 13.69 -0.34 -7.82
N TRP A 42 12.87 0.57 -7.28
CA TRP A 42 12.12 1.54 -8.06
C TRP A 42 13.03 2.48 -8.86
N ASP A 43 14.05 3.06 -8.23
CA ASP A 43 14.99 3.97 -8.90
C ASP A 43 15.78 3.25 -9.99
N GLN A 44 16.19 2.00 -9.73
CA GLN A 44 16.85 1.16 -10.73
C GLN A 44 15.90 0.81 -11.90
N ALA A 45 14.64 0.42 -11.62
CA ALA A 45 13.65 0.11 -12.65
C ALA A 45 13.42 1.29 -13.59
N ARG A 46 13.41 2.52 -13.06
CA ARG A 46 13.27 3.75 -13.86
C ARG A 46 14.50 4.04 -14.74
N SER A 47 15.68 3.66 -14.32
CA SER A 47 16.91 3.85 -15.10
C SER A 47 17.12 2.77 -16.15
N THR A 48 16.72 1.53 -15.87
CA THR A 48 16.92 0.37 -16.77
C THR A 48 15.75 0.11 -17.71
N GLY A 49 14.58 0.68 -17.42
CA GLY A 49 13.35 0.49 -18.20
C GLY A 49 12.67 -0.86 -18.00
N GLY A 50 13.07 -1.64 -16.99
CA GLY A 50 12.52 -2.96 -16.72
C GLY A 50 12.23 -3.21 -15.24
N PRO A 51 11.50 -4.29 -14.89
CA PRO A 51 11.22 -4.64 -13.50
C PRO A 51 12.48 -5.05 -12.75
N VAL A 52 12.70 -4.47 -11.57
CA VAL A 52 13.82 -4.78 -10.68
C VAL A 52 13.28 -5.29 -9.36
N LYS A 53 13.72 -6.47 -8.93
CA LYS A 53 13.35 -7.05 -7.64
C LYS A 53 14.10 -6.36 -6.51
N PRO A 54 13.44 -6.04 -5.37
CA PRO A 54 14.09 -5.38 -4.24
C PRO A 54 15.12 -6.27 -3.52
N TRP A 55 14.99 -7.60 -3.63
CA TRP A 55 15.97 -8.60 -3.19
C TRP A 55 15.87 -9.86 -4.07
N PRO A 56 16.90 -10.71 -4.16
CA PRO A 56 16.99 -11.81 -5.14
C PRO A 56 15.83 -12.82 -5.10
N TRP A 57 15.28 -13.08 -3.93
CA TRP A 57 14.18 -14.03 -3.72
C TRP A 57 12.80 -13.33 -3.57
N ALA A 58 12.73 -12.03 -3.90
CA ALA A 58 11.44 -11.35 -3.90
C ALA A 58 10.52 -11.91 -5.00
N ASP A 59 9.26 -12.13 -4.65
CA ASP A 59 8.19 -12.52 -5.57
C ASP A 59 7.38 -11.31 -6.08
N THR A 60 7.85 -10.10 -5.77
CA THR A 60 7.26 -8.84 -6.17
C THR A 60 8.32 -7.80 -6.55
N TYR A 61 7.90 -6.73 -7.21
CA TYR A 61 8.72 -5.57 -7.57
C TYR A 61 7.84 -4.32 -7.67
N PRO A 62 8.40 -3.10 -7.50
CA PRO A 62 7.62 -1.88 -7.62
C PRO A 62 7.20 -1.61 -9.07
N VAL A 63 5.92 -1.28 -9.28
CA VAL A 63 5.33 -1.00 -10.60
C VAL A 63 4.89 0.45 -10.76
N ALA A 64 4.59 1.13 -9.66
CA ALA A 64 4.19 2.53 -9.65
C ALA A 64 4.43 3.17 -8.28
N ARG A 65 4.35 4.50 -8.22
CA ARG A 65 4.25 5.26 -6.99
C ARG A 65 2.95 6.04 -6.97
N ILE A 66 2.17 5.90 -5.91
CA ILE A 66 0.95 6.68 -5.69
C ILE A 66 1.24 7.75 -4.64
N GLU A 67 0.82 8.98 -4.92
CA GLU A 67 0.83 10.09 -3.97
C GLU A 67 -0.59 10.64 -3.81
N ALA A 68 -1.00 10.88 -2.56
CA ALA A 68 -2.22 11.58 -2.18
C ALA A 68 -1.84 12.88 -1.46
N PRO A 69 -1.66 13.99 -2.20
CA PRO A 69 -1.03 15.21 -1.66
C PRO A 69 -1.79 15.82 -0.47
N ARG A 70 -3.13 15.79 -0.50
CA ARG A 70 -3.95 16.33 0.59
C ARG A 70 -3.79 15.54 1.88
N GLN A 71 -3.63 14.23 1.79
CA GLN A 71 -3.42 13.34 2.93
C GLN A 71 -1.94 13.24 3.32
N ARG A 72 -1.02 13.82 2.52
CA ARG A 72 0.43 13.73 2.67
C ARG A 72 0.95 12.30 2.65
N GLU A 73 0.27 11.44 1.89
CA GLU A 73 0.64 10.03 1.73
C GLU A 73 1.39 9.80 0.43
N SER A 74 2.38 8.92 0.50
CA SER A 74 3.16 8.49 -0.66
C SER A 74 3.66 7.08 -0.46
N MET A 75 3.41 6.20 -1.44
CA MET A 75 3.73 4.78 -1.31
C MET A 75 4.06 4.14 -2.65
N MET A 76 4.90 3.11 -2.63
CA MET A 76 5.16 2.27 -3.79
C MET A 76 4.05 1.24 -3.96
N VAL A 77 3.55 1.09 -5.18
CA VAL A 77 2.66 0.00 -5.58
C VAL A 77 3.53 -1.15 -6.08
N LEU A 78 3.29 -2.32 -5.55
CA LEU A 78 4.03 -3.54 -5.85
C LEU A 78 3.27 -4.41 -6.87
N SER A 79 3.97 -5.22 -7.61
CA SER A 79 3.38 -6.21 -8.53
C SER A 79 2.70 -7.33 -7.75
N GLY A 80 1.46 -7.66 -8.10
CA GLY A 80 0.64 -8.67 -7.45
C GLY A 80 0.01 -8.18 -6.14
N ALA A 81 -1.14 -8.78 -5.76
CA ALA A 81 -1.89 -8.44 -4.57
C ALA A 81 -2.00 -9.62 -3.58
N SER A 82 -0.96 -10.48 -3.53
CA SER A 82 -0.88 -11.57 -2.55
C SER A 82 -0.68 -11.04 -1.13
N GLY A 83 -1.04 -11.86 -0.13
CA GLY A 83 -0.81 -11.48 1.27
C GLY A 83 0.65 -11.17 1.62
N ARG A 84 1.60 -11.81 0.92
CA ARG A 84 3.05 -11.51 1.06
C ARG A 84 3.39 -10.12 0.53
N THR A 85 2.91 -9.79 -0.66
CA THR A 85 3.10 -8.47 -1.29
C THR A 85 2.51 -7.38 -0.42
N LEU A 86 1.27 -7.57 0.04
CA LEU A 86 0.55 -6.58 0.84
C LEU A 86 1.18 -6.29 2.21
N ALA A 87 2.05 -7.16 2.71
CA ALA A 87 2.84 -6.90 3.91
C ALA A 87 3.87 -5.77 3.72
N PHE A 88 4.29 -5.50 2.47
CA PHE A 88 5.31 -4.50 2.15
C PHE A 88 4.75 -3.23 1.52
N GLY A 89 3.57 -3.27 0.92
CA GLY A 89 2.96 -2.14 0.25
C GLY A 89 1.63 -2.49 -0.40
N PRO A 90 0.89 -1.51 -0.93
CA PRO A 90 -0.25 -1.79 -1.77
C PRO A 90 0.19 -2.56 -3.02
N GLY A 91 -0.64 -3.50 -3.45
CA GLY A 91 -0.36 -4.39 -4.56
C GLY A 91 -1.27 -4.16 -5.75
N HIS A 92 -0.69 -4.12 -6.93
CA HIS A 92 -1.43 -4.10 -8.19
C HIS A 92 -2.09 -5.46 -8.43
N VAL A 93 -3.37 -5.47 -8.75
CA VAL A 93 -4.14 -6.69 -9.00
C VAL A 93 -3.83 -7.21 -10.40
N ASP A 94 -3.31 -8.45 -10.48
CA ASP A 94 -2.98 -9.10 -11.74
C ASP A 94 -4.20 -9.17 -12.67
N GLY A 95 -3.96 -9.04 -13.97
CA GLY A 95 -5.01 -9.02 -14.98
C GLY A 95 -5.68 -7.67 -15.19
N THR A 96 -5.36 -6.65 -14.41
CA THR A 96 -5.77 -5.26 -14.66
C THR A 96 -4.63 -4.45 -15.28
N PRO A 97 -4.89 -3.35 -16.00
CA PRO A 97 -3.84 -2.47 -16.53
C PRO A 97 -2.91 -1.94 -15.43
N LEU A 98 -1.64 -1.72 -15.77
CA LEU A 98 -0.69 -1.11 -14.83
C LEU A 98 -1.13 0.31 -14.44
N PRO A 99 -0.84 0.75 -13.19
CA PRO A 99 -1.17 2.10 -12.73
C PRO A 99 -0.56 3.18 -13.64
N GLY A 100 -1.40 4.10 -14.09
CA GLY A 100 -1.03 5.12 -15.08
C GLY A 100 -1.26 4.71 -16.54
N GLY A 101 -1.63 3.46 -16.81
CA GLY A 101 -2.01 2.95 -18.13
C GLY A 101 -3.45 3.32 -18.52
N GLN A 102 -3.90 2.80 -19.67
CA GLN A 102 -5.28 2.92 -20.14
C GLN A 102 -6.16 1.87 -19.49
N GLY A 103 -7.44 2.19 -19.26
CA GLY A 103 -8.43 1.32 -18.64
C GLY A 103 -8.41 1.37 -17.11
N ASN A 104 -8.96 0.34 -16.46
CA ASN A 104 -9.12 0.29 -15.00
C ASN A 104 -7.94 -0.41 -14.31
N SER A 105 -7.02 0.35 -13.73
CA SER A 105 -5.96 -0.19 -12.89
C SER A 105 -6.46 -0.40 -11.46
N VAL A 106 -6.36 -1.63 -10.95
CA VAL A 106 -6.83 -1.95 -9.61
C VAL A 106 -5.67 -2.18 -8.66
N VAL A 107 -5.70 -1.49 -7.53
CA VAL A 107 -4.67 -1.58 -6.47
C VAL A 107 -5.34 -1.94 -5.15
N SER A 108 -4.84 -2.97 -4.50
CA SER A 108 -5.32 -3.42 -3.19
C SER A 108 -4.32 -3.09 -2.08
N GLY A 109 -4.82 -2.81 -0.87
CA GLY A 109 -3.96 -2.53 0.28
C GLY A 109 -4.66 -2.78 1.61
N HIS A 110 -3.88 -2.91 2.69
CA HIS A 110 -4.43 -3.08 4.03
C HIS A 110 -5.07 -1.78 4.54
N ARG A 111 -6.26 -1.89 5.16
CA ARG A 111 -7.08 -0.77 5.66
C ARG A 111 -6.47 -0.03 6.86
N ASP A 112 -5.65 -0.74 7.63
CA ASP A 112 -5.07 -0.28 8.89
C ASP A 112 -3.63 0.24 8.74
N THR A 113 -3.06 0.10 7.55
CA THR A 113 -1.70 0.58 7.21
C THR A 113 -1.72 1.43 5.94
N HIS A 114 -1.31 0.86 4.80
CA HIS A 114 -1.10 1.60 3.55
C HIS A 114 -2.35 2.31 3.01
N PHE A 115 -3.55 1.74 3.22
CA PHE A 115 -4.81 2.32 2.73
C PHE A 115 -5.70 2.86 3.85
N ALA A 116 -5.14 3.15 5.04
CA ALA A 116 -5.86 3.82 6.11
C ALA A 116 -6.40 5.19 5.70
N PHE A 117 -5.65 5.92 4.86
CA PHE A 117 -6.01 7.25 4.37
C PHE A 117 -7.22 7.27 3.42
N LEU A 118 -7.63 6.12 2.84
CA LEU A 118 -8.77 6.07 1.90
C LEU A 118 -10.07 6.57 2.53
N ARG A 119 -10.26 6.40 3.85
CA ARG A 119 -11.42 6.93 4.59
C ARG A 119 -11.51 8.47 4.58
N GLU A 120 -10.39 9.15 4.32
CA GLU A 120 -10.29 10.61 4.32
C GLU A 120 -10.42 11.22 2.92
N LEU A 121 -10.36 10.37 1.88
CA LEU A 121 -10.50 10.82 0.51
C LEU A 121 -11.92 11.32 0.24
N ARG A 122 -11.99 12.42 -0.47
CA ARG A 122 -13.24 13.07 -0.89
C ARG A 122 -13.28 13.20 -2.40
N LYS A 123 -14.48 13.24 -2.95
CA LYS A 123 -14.67 13.54 -4.38
C LYS A 123 -13.92 14.83 -4.77
N GLY A 124 -13.15 14.75 -5.85
CA GLY A 124 -12.30 15.82 -6.34
C GLY A 124 -10.87 15.84 -5.78
N ASP A 125 -10.54 15.02 -4.78
CA ASP A 125 -9.16 14.89 -4.32
C ASP A 125 -8.27 14.31 -5.42
N ALA A 126 -7.05 14.84 -5.51
CA ALA A 126 -6.08 14.39 -6.50
C ALA A 126 -5.26 13.20 -5.99
N LEU A 127 -5.09 12.22 -6.85
CA LEU A 127 -4.08 11.16 -6.73
C LEU A 127 -3.09 11.32 -7.88
N LEU A 128 -1.80 11.31 -7.57
CA LEU A 128 -0.73 11.34 -8.56
C LEU A 128 -0.12 9.94 -8.66
N VAL A 129 -0.11 9.38 -9.85
CA VAL A 129 0.45 8.06 -10.11
C VAL A 129 1.65 8.22 -11.03
N GLN A 130 2.83 7.93 -10.50
CA GLN A 130 4.06 7.88 -11.26
C GLN A 130 4.29 6.45 -11.75
N ALA A 131 4.36 6.26 -13.05
CA ALA A 131 4.70 4.98 -13.68
C ALA A 131 6.21 4.78 -13.78
N ALA A 132 6.66 3.55 -13.99
CA ALA A 132 8.08 3.20 -14.09
C ALA A 132 8.80 3.93 -15.25
N ASN A 133 8.10 4.26 -16.33
CA ASN A 133 8.61 5.05 -17.45
C ASN A 133 8.83 6.54 -17.14
N GLY A 134 8.60 6.96 -15.89
CA GLY A 134 8.76 8.33 -15.41
C GLY A 134 7.56 9.25 -15.66
N SER A 135 6.54 8.80 -16.43
CA SER A 135 5.31 9.59 -16.61
C SER A 135 4.53 9.70 -15.30
N THR A 136 3.91 10.85 -15.08
CA THR A 136 3.01 11.06 -13.94
C THR A 136 1.63 11.37 -14.46
N VAL A 137 0.67 10.55 -14.03
CA VAL A 137 -0.75 10.70 -14.37
C VAL A 137 -1.49 11.21 -13.14
N ARG A 138 -2.32 12.21 -13.35
CA ARG A 138 -3.22 12.74 -12.32
C ARG A 138 -4.58 12.06 -12.45
N TYR A 139 -5.10 11.62 -11.32
CA TYR A 139 -6.48 11.12 -11.20
C TYR A 139 -7.22 11.99 -10.19
N LEU A 140 -8.53 12.15 -10.38
CA LEU A 140 -9.43 12.80 -9.42
C LEU A 140 -10.40 11.77 -8.88
N VAL A 141 -10.54 11.72 -7.57
CA VAL A 141 -11.53 10.86 -6.90
C VAL A 141 -12.91 11.21 -7.41
N ALA A 142 -13.57 10.25 -8.04
CA ALA A 142 -14.92 10.38 -8.60
C ALA A 142 -15.98 9.90 -7.63
N ALA A 143 -15.73 8.74 -6.98
CA ALA A 143 -16.66 8.11 -6.05
C ALA A 143 -15.93 7.21 -5.06
N SER A 144 -16.62 6.91 -3.95
CA SER A 144 -16.25 5.83 -3.03
C SER A 144 -17.51 5.06 -2.66
N GLU A 145 -17.37 3.74 -2.51
CA GLU A 145 -18.49 2.86 -2.17
C GLU A 145 -18.04 1.67 -1.32
N VAL A 146 -18.99 1.03 -0.65
CA VAL A 146 -18.78 -0.23 0.06
C VAL A 146 -19.44 -1.34 -0.74
N VAL A 147 -18.65 -2.35 -1.10
CA VAL A 147 -19.10 -3.49 -1.92
C VAL A 147 -18.79 -4.81 -1.20
N HIS A 148 -19.43 -5.89 -1.63
CA HIS A 148 -19.09 -7.22 -1.17
C HIS A 148 -17.80 -7.71 -1.85
N ARG A 149 -16.93 -8.44 -1.13
CA ARG A 149 -15.64 -8.97 -1.64
C ARG A 149 -15.76 -9.84 -2.91
N LYS A 150 -16.95 -10.35 -3.21
CA LYS A 150 -17.25 -11.14 -4.42
C LYS A 150 -17.73 -10.28 -5.59
N ASP A 151 -17.85 -8.98 -5.39
CA ASP A 151 -18.26 -8.06 -6.46
C ASP A 151 -17.09 -7.82 -7.41
N MET A 152 -17.13 -8.52 -8.54
CA MET A 152 -16.08 -8.44 -9.56
C MET A 152 -16.19 -7.20 -10.45
N ARG A 153 -17.28 -6.40 -10.32
CA ARG A 153 -17.45 -5.17 -11.12
C ARG A 153 -16.32 -4.17 -10.88
N VAL A 154 -15.70 -4.19 -9.69
CA VAL A 154 -14.55 -3.34 -9.36
C VAL A 154 -13.33 -3.61 -10.24
N LEU A 155 -13.24 -4.79 -10.86
CA LEU A 155 -12.14 -5.19 -11.75
C LEU A 155 -12.46 -4.91 -13.22
N LEU A 156 -13.72 -4.64 -13.57
CA LEU A 156 -14.12 -4.48 -14.96
C LEU A 156 -13.61 -3.15 -15.52
N ASP A 157 -13.25 -3.19 -16.79
CA ASP A 157 -13.03 -1.98 -17.57
C ASP A 157 -14.39 -1.30 -17.84
N ALA A 158 -14.47 -0.03 -17.56
CA ALA A 158 -15.68 0.77 -17.74
C ALA A 158 -15.58 1.72 -18.95
N GLY A 159 -14.54 1.55 -19.78
CA GLY A 159 -14.32 2.32 -21.00
C GLY A 159 -13.70 3.70 -20.75
N ASP A 160 -13.24 3.97 -19.51
CA ASP A 160 -12.50 5.17 -19.15
C ASP A 160 -11.18 4.82 -18.41
N ASP A 161 -10.20 5.71 -18.48
CA ASP A 161 -8.97 5.57 -17.74
C ASP A 161 -9.20 5.90 -16.26
N ARG A 162 -9.02 4.91 -15.39
CA ARG A 162 -9.24 5.05 -13.96
C ARG A 162 -8.24 4.27 -13.12
N ILE A 163 -8.12 4.65 -11.86
CA ILE A 163 -7.50 3.83 -10.83
C ILE A 163 -8.54 3.52 -9.76
N THR A 164 -8.62 2.24 -9.40
CA THR A 164 -9.54 1.72 -8.38
C THR A 164 -8.73 1.23 -7.19
N LEU A 165 -8.86 1.89 -6.03
CA LEU A 165 -8.19 1.52 -4.80
C LEU A 165 -9.13 0.71 -3.93
N VAL A 166 -8.71 -0.47 -3.49
CA VAL A 166 -9.55 -1.43 -2.77
C VAL A 166 -8.94 -1.78 -1.42
N THR A 167 -9.72 -1.70 -0.36
CA THR A 167 -9.30 -2.14 0.97
C THR A 167 -10.42 -2.87 1.73
N CYS A 168 -10.10 -3.48 2.86
CA CYS A 168 -11.11 -4.09 3.73
C CYS A 168 -11.99 -3.04 4.42
N PHE A 169 -13.25 -3.39 4.69
CA PHE A 169 -14.19 -2.57 5.45
C PHE A 169 -14.91 -3.42 6.52
N PRO A 170 -15.27 -2.80 7.68
CA PRO A 170 -15.06 -1.42 8.12
C PRO A 170 -13.60 -1.15 8.57
N PHE A 171 -13.20 0.13 8.59
CA PHE A 171 -11.82 0.54 8.91
C PHE A 171 -11.40 0.28 10.36
N ASP A 172 -12.34 0.32 11.29
CA ASP A 172 -12.15 0.18 12.74
C ASP A 172 -12.41 -1.24 13.26
N SER A 173 -12.63 -2.22 12.37
CA SER A 173 -12.86 -3.61 12.79
C SER A 173 -11.59 -4.21 13.41
N PRO A 174 -11.67 -4.77 14.62
CA PRO A 174 -10.54 -5.43 15.25
C PRO A 174 -10.19 -6.78 14.59
N VAL A 175 -11.11 -7.33 13.78
CA VAL A 175 -10.93 -8.60 13.10
C VAL A 175 -10.45 -8.37 11.66
N PRO A 176 -9.34 -8.98 11.23
CA PRO A 176 -8.86 -8.86 9.85
C PRO A 176 -9.81 -9.58 8.87
N GLY A 177 -9.82 -9.14 7.63
CA GLY A 177 -10.66 -9.72 6.58
C GLY A 177 -12.09 -9.15 6.58
N GLY A 178 -13.06 -10.05 6.58
CA GLY A 178 -14.49 -9.70 6.47
C GLY A 178 -14.98 -9.68 5.00
N PRO A 179 -16.32 -9.63 4.82
CA PRO A 179 -16.93 -9.75 3.50
C PRO A 179 -16.98 -8.45 2.70
N LEU A 180 -16.74 -7.31 3.34
CA LEU A 180 -16.89 -6.01 2.70
C LEU A 180 -15.56 -5.39 2.29
N ARG A 181 -15.61 -4.59 1.23
CA ARG A 181 -14.50 -3.80 0.71
C ARG A 181 -14.92 -2.35 0.58
N TYR A 182 -14.03 -1.46 0.98
CA TYR A 182 -14.12 -0.04 0.64
C TYR A 182 -13.37 0.19 -0.65
N VAL A 183 -14.05 0.77 -1.62
CA VAL A 183 -13.56 1.02 -2.97
C VAL A 183 -13.56 2.51 -3.23
N VAL A 184 -12.45 3.02 -3.71
CA VAL A 184 -12.33 4.40 -4.19
C VAL A 184 -12.01 4.35 -5.66
N VAL A 185 -12.83 4.98 -6.48
CA VAL A 185 -12.62 5.13 -7.92
C VAL A 185 -12.16 6.54 -8.21
N ALA A 186 -11.03 6.68 -8.90
CA ALA A 186 -10.52 7.96 -9.37
C ALA A 186 -10.30 7.91 -10.89
N THR A 187 -10.85 8.85 -11.61
CA THR A 187 -10.77 8.96 -13.08
C THR A 187 -9.62 9.87 -13.50
N ARG A 188 -9.00 9.56 -14.64
CA ARG A 188 -7.88 10.32 -15.18
C ARG A 188 -8.27 11.78 -15.44
N ASP A 189 -7.44 12.68 -14.96
CA ASP A 189 -7.53 14.11 -15.26
C ASP A 189 -6.51 14.44 -16.36
N TRP A 190 -7.00 14.85 -17.51
CA TRP A 190 -6.18 15.17 -18.67
C TRP A 190 -5.49 16.54 -18.61
N ARG A 191 -5.74 17.31 -17.55
CA ARG A 191 -5.03 18.57 -17.32
C ARG A 191 -3.56 18.32 -17.02
N PRO A 192 -2.64 19.13 -17.55
CA PRO A 192 -1.21 18.94 -17.30
C PRO A 192 -0.91 19.02 -15.80
N VAL A 193 -0.04 18.12 -15.33
CA VAL A 193 0.47 18.14 -13.95
C VAL A 193 1.53 19.23 -13.86
N VAL A 194 1.15 20.39 -13.33
CA VAL A 194 2.11 21.46 -13.01
C VAL A 194 2.74 21.10 -11.65
N ARG A 195 4.03 20.76 -11.66
CA ARG A 195 4.81 20.66 -10.41
C ARG A 195 5.18 22.09 -9.99
N ILE A 196 4.67 22.50 -8.85
CA ILE A 196 5.07 23.75 -8.17
C ILE A 196 6.29 23.46 -7.32
#